data_13e336b850c6d6bdc1fb67fe7f0b59dc
#
_entry.id   13e336b850c6d6bdc1fb67fe7f0b59dc
#
_cell.length_a   1.000
_cell.length_b   1.000
_cell.length_c   1.000
_cell.angle_alpha   90.00
_cell.angle_beta   90.00
_cell.angle_gamma   90.00
#
_symmetry.space_group_name_H-M   'P 1'
#
loop_
_entity.id
_entity.type
_entity.pdbx_description
1 polymer ?
#
loop_
_entity_poly.entity_id
_entity_poly.type
_entity_poly.pdbx_seq_one_letter_code
_entity_poly.pdbx_strand_id
1 'polypeptide(L)'
;MKAEDSEAAVRPRPDSAPLLIAAGIEKAFDRTRALAGAELEIYPGEVMGLLGANGAGKSTLSKVISGHLTRDAGSITLQDRPLNLRSAREAIGYGITMVMQETSLAPDLSVLENVFLAELGRPGILSYRRLKRRAEEILDRLGQRETLPLDREVRLLSAAQRQLVEIAKALALNSTLIIFDEPTASLSPPEVERLFQVMTTLKQSGHTLVFVSHRLEEVVRERFSCEPENI
;
A
#
# COMPACT_ATOMS: atom_id res chain seq x y z
N MET A 1 28.88 31.02 -6.45
CA MET A 1 28.79 29.74 -5.74
C MET A 1 27.65 29.00 -6.44
N LYS A 2 28.02 28.04 -7.31
CA LYS A 2 27.08 27.35 -8.22
C LYS A 2 26.23 26.39 -7.39
N ALA A 3 24.91 26.44 -7.60
CA ALA A 3 24.00 25.40 -7.16
C ALA A 3 24.43 24.09 -7.85
N GLU A 4 24.75 23.08 -7.06
CA GLU A 4 24.92 21.73 -7.54
C GLU A 4 23.54 21.19 -7.90
N ASP A 5 23.33 20.98 -9.18
CA ASP A 5 22.19 20.26 -9.73
C ASP A 5 22.16 18.86 -9.08
N SER A 6 21.18 18.63 -8.23
CA SER A 6 20.82 17.31 -7.76
C SER A 6 20.35 16.49 -8.96
N GLU A 7 21.25 15.70 -9.52
CA GLU A 7 20.96 14.73 -10.55
C GLU A 7 20.01 13.69 -9.95
N ALA A 8 18.72 13.90 -10.11
CA ALA A 8 17.70 12.93 -9.78
C ALA A 8 18.01 11.66 -10.58
N ALA A 9 18.29 10.57 -9.89
CA ALA A 9 18.59 9.28 -10.49
C ALA A 9 17.41 8.84 -11.35
N VAL A 10 17.50 9.09 -12.66
CA VAL A 10 16.52 8.68 -13.66
C VAL A 10 16.44 7.16 -13.61
N ARG A 11 15.28 6.66 -13.25
CA ARG A 11 14.93 5.25 -13.24
C ARG A 11 15.20 4.64 -14.61
N PRO A 12 16.00 3.58 -14.76
CA PRO A 12 16.00 2.81 -15.99
C PRO A 12 14.61 2.21 -16.16
N ARG A 13 13.89 2.61 -17.24
CA ARG A 13 12.57 2.04 -17.54
C ARG A 13 12.70 0.54 -17.66
N PRO A 14 11.92 -0.26 -16.92
CA PRO A 14 11.91 -1.70 -17.10
C PRO A 14 11.50 -2.05 -18.54
N ASP A 15 12.00 -3.17 -19.07
CA ASP A 15 11.59 -3.68 -20.40
C ASP A 15 10.11 -4.13 -20.44
N SER A 16 9.40 -4.09 -19.33
CA SER A 16 7.99 -4.46 -19.20
C SER A 16 7.06 -3.25 -19.30
N ALA A 17 5.84 -3.47 -19.80
CA ALA A 17 4.78 -2.47 -19.78
C ALA A 17 4.39 -2.10 -18.33
N PRO A 18 4.01 -0.84 -18.06
CA PRO A 18 3.53 -0.43 -16.73
C PRO A 18 2.33 -1.23 -16.29
N LEU A 19 2.28 -1.58 -15.00
CA LEU A 19 1.10 -2.17 -14.36
C LEU A 19 -0.02 -1.14 -14.22
N LEU A 20 0.33 0.07 -13.75
CA LEU A 20 -0.61 1.17 -13.56
C LEU A 20 0.03 2.46 -14.05
N ILE A 21 -0.77 3.27 -14.76
CA ILE A 21 -0.42 4.64 -15.14
C ILE A 21 -1.50 5.57 -14.59
N ALA A 22 -1.10 6.57 -13.83
CA ALA A 22 -1.91 7.72 -13.46
C ALA A 22 -1.36 8.93 -14.22
N ALA A 23 -2.19 9.61 -15.01
CA ALA A 23 -1.78 10.71 -15.88
C ALA A 23 -2.67 11.95 -15.68
N GLY A 24 -2.05 13.08 -15.42
CA GLY A 24 -2.71 14.36 -15.27
C GLY A 24 -3.73 14.39 -14.12
N ILE A 25 -3.46 13.72 -13.00
CA ILE A 25 -4.41 13.61 -11.90
C ILE A 25 -4.57 14.96 -11.19
N GLU A 26 -5.79 15.42 -11.14
CA GLU A 26 -6.16 16.63 -10.40
C GLU A 26 -7.07 16.29 -9.21
N LYS A 27 -6.83 16.96 -8.09
CA LYS A 27 -7.70 16.91 -6.91
C LYS A 27 -7.64 18.21 -6.13
N ALA A 28 -8.82 18.77 -5.87
CA ALA A 28 -8.96 19.94 -5.01
C ALA A 28 -9.87 19.62 -3.81
N PHE A 29 -9.57 20.27 -2.69
CA PHE A 29 -10.39 20.29 -1.49
C PHE A 29 -10.70 21.76 -1.17
N ASP A 30 -11.95 22.16 -1.31
CA ASP A 30 -12.41 23.54 -1.18
C ASP A 30 -11.55 24.51 -2.01
N ARG A 31 -10.63 25.23 -1.37
CA ARG A 31 -9.74 26.22 -2.01
C ARG A 31 -8.31 25.71 -2.20
N THR A 32 -8.00 24.49 -1.74
CA THR A 32 -6.66 23.94 -1.82
C THR A 32 -6.57 22.90 -2.93
N ARG A 33 -5.72 23.15 -3.92
CA ARG A 33 -5.43 22.20 -4.99
C ARG A 33 -4.36 21.24 -4.46
N ALA A 34 -4.76 20.03 -4.10
CA ALA A 34 -3.89 19.00 -3.53
C ALA A 34 -3.10 18.25 -4.61
N LEU A 35 -3.66 18.10 -5.82
CA LEU A 35 -2.98 17.55 -6.99
C LEU A 35 -3.26 18.45 -8.18
N ALA A 36 -2.22 18.77 -8.94
CA ALA A 36 -2.22 19.75 -10.02
C ALA A 36 -1.73 19.18 -11.35
N GLY A 37 -2.15 17.98 -11.70
CA GLY A 37 -1.70 17.26 -12.89
C GLY A 37 -0.65 16.18 -12.56
N ALA A 38 -0.78 15.52 -11.40
CA ALA A 38 0.16 14.51 -10.96
C ALA A 38 0.24 13.32 -11.90
N GLU A 39 1.45 12.81 -12.10
CA GLU A 39 1.74 11.66 -12.95
C GLU A 39 2.47 10.58 -12.15
N LEU A 40 2.16 9.30 -12.43
CA LEU A 40 2.79 8.15 -11.79
C LEU A 40 2.71 6.94 -12.70
N GLU A 41 3.84 6.25 -12.87
CA GLU A 41 3.92 4.95 -13.53
C GLU A 41 4.43 3.91 -12.54
N ILE A 42 3.70 2.80 -12.41
CA ILE A 42 4.04 1.68 -11.53
C ILE A 42 4.26 0.44 -12.39
N TYR A 43 5.38 -0.27 -12.17
CA TYR A 43 5.74 -1.46 -12.94
C TYR A 43 5.51 -2.75 -12.15
N PRO A 44 5.20 -3.88 -12.81
CA PRO A 44 4.95 -5.14 -12.11
C PRO A 44 6.14 -5.61 -11.27
N GLY A 45 5.88 -6.05 -10.05
CA GLY A 45 6.88 -6.68 -9.16
C GLY A 45 7.93 -5.73 -8.59
N GLU A 46 7.75 -4.42 -8.72
CA GLU A 46 8.64 -3.44 -8.11
C GLU A 46 8.19 -2.99 -6.72
N VAL A 47 9.11 -2.39 -5.98
CA VAL A 47 8.79 -1.55 -4.83
C VAL A 47 9.13 -0.11 -5.22
N MET A 48 8.09 0.69 -5.40
CA MET A 48 8.22 2.10 -5.73
C MET A 48 8.16 2.95 -4.47
N GLY A 49 9.15 3.81 -4.27
CA GLY A 49 9.14 4.84 -3.24
C GLY A 49 8.50 6.14 -3.75
N LEU A 50 7.42 6.58 -3.14
CA LEU A 50 6.81 7.88 -3.40
C LEU A 50 7.25 8.85 -2.31
N LEU A 51 8.23 9.69 -2.65
CA LEU A 51 8.89 10.60 -1.72
C LEU A 51 8.47 12.05 -1.96
N GLY A 52 8.60 12.88 -0.95
CA GLY A 52 8.37 14.33 -1.04
C GLY A 52 7.99 14.93 0.31
N ALA A 53 7.99 16.25 0.39
CA ALA A 53 7.63 16.99 1.59
C ALA A 53 6.19 16.72 2.06
N ASN A 54 5.91 17.02 3.33
CA ASN A 54 4.54 16.98 3.83
C ASN A 54 3.68 18.01 3.08
N GLY A 55 2.49 17.58 2.64
CA GLY A 55 1.60 18.39 1.82
C GLY A 55 1.87 18.33 0.30
N ALA A 56 2.87 17.60 -0.18
CA ALA A 56 3.15 17.43 -1.61
C ALA A 56 2.13 16.57 -2.38
N GLY A 57 1.01 16.16 -1.78
CA GLY A 57 -0.04 15.41 -2.48
C GLY A 57 0.12 13.89 -2.50
N LYS A 58 1.22 13.32 -1.99
CA LYS A 58 1.52 11.87 -2.02
C LYS A 58 0.37 11.00 -1.52
N SER A 59 -0.08 11.22 -0.29
CA SER A 59 -1.21 10.46 0.29
C SER A 59 -2.52 10.72 -0.45
N THR A 60 -2.68 11.90 -1.05
CA THR A 60 -3.85 12.22 -1.88
C THR A 60 -3.84 11.39 -3.17
N LEU A 61 -2.69 11.31 -3.85
CA LEU A 61 -2.53 10.48 -5.05
C LEU A 61 -2.74 9.00 -4.74
N SER A 62 -2.13 8.50 -3.66
CA SER A 62 -2.32 7.13 -3.18
C SER A 62 -3.79 6.80 -2.88
N LYS A 63 -4.52 7.72 -2.25
CA LYS A 63 -5.96 7.58 -1.99
C LYS A 63 -6.80 7.62 -3.27
N VAL A 64 -6.38 8.38 -4.28
CA VAL A 64 -7.05 8.38 -5.60
C VAL A 64 -6.82 7.04 -6.31
N ILE A 65 -5.58 6.54 -6.35
CA ILE A 65 -5.24 5.26 -7.00
C ILE A 65 -5.94 4.08 -6.30
N SER A 66 -6.10 4.14 -4.98
CA SER A 66 -6.76 3.09 -4.19
C SER A 66 -8.28 3.26 -4.04
N GLY A 67 -8.88 4.26 -4.72
CA GLY A 67 -10.32 4.48 -4.72
C GLY A 67 -10.90 5.04 -3.41
N HIS A 68 -10.07 5.48 -2.47
CA HIS A 68 -10.52 6.17 -1.25
C HIS A 68 -10.93 7.61 -1.52
N LEU A 69 -10.41 8.20 -2.60
CA LEU A 69 -10.80 9.51 -3.11
C LEU A 69 -11.09 9.43 -4.60
N THR A 70 -12.08 10.18 -5.06
CA THR A 70 -12.33 10.39 -6.50
C THR A 70 -11.45 11.52 -7.01
N ARG A 71 -10.82 11.34 -8.18
CA ARG A 71 -10.13 12.42 -8.89
C ARG A 71 -11.12 13.41 -9.49
N ASP A 72 -10.68 14.64 -9.70
CA ASP A 72 -11.49 15.68 -10.35
C ASP A 72 -11.19 15.72 -11.87
N ALA A 73 -9.93 15.43 -12.28
CA ALA A 73 -9.52 15.27 -13.68
C ALA A 73 -8.38 14.25 -13.80
N GLY A 74 -7.93 14.00 -15.04
CA GLY A 74 -6.91 13.02 -15.36
C GLY A 74 -7.45 11.61 -15.60
N SER A 75 -6.55 10.67 -15.82
CA SER A 75 -6.89 9.27 -16.12
C SER A 75 -6.03 8.30 -15.34
N ILE A 76 -6.58 7.13 -15.04
CA ILE A 76 -5.85 5.99 -14.48
C ILE A 76 -6.10 4.81 -15.41
N THR A 77 -5.03 4.08 -15.76
CA THR A 77 -5.12 2.80 -16.47
C THR A 77 -4.44 1.71 -15.64
N LEU A 78 -4.98 0.52 -15.68
CA LEU A 78 -4.42 -0.68 -15.06
C LEU A 78 -4.30 -1.75 -16.15
N GLN A 79 -3.08 -2.18 -16.47
CA GLN A 79 -2.81 -3.13 -17.57
C GLN A 79 -3.50 -2.68 -18.88
N ASP A 80 -3.25 -1.44 -19.29
CA ASP A 80 -3.83 -0.77 -20.48
C ASP A 80 -5.37 -0.63 -20.49
N ARG A 81 -6.04 -0.95 -19.39
CA ARG A 81 -7.50 -0.79 -19.26
C ARG A 81 -7.83 0.47 -18.46
N PRO A 82 -8.71 1.35 -18.97
CA PRO A 82 -9.14 2.53 -18.23
C PRO A 82 -9.79 2.12 -16.91
N LEU A 83 -9.37 2.78 -15.82
CA LEU A 83 -9.84 2.53 -14.47
C LEU A 83 -10.57 3.76 -13.93
N ASN A 84 -11.84 3.60 -13.56
CA ASN A 84 -12.63 4.67 -12.97
C ASN A 84 -13.17 4.23 -11.62
N LEU A 85 -12.37 4.43 -10.58
CA LEU A 85 -12.67 4.02 -9.22
C LEU A 85 -13.59 5.02 -8.52
N ARG A 86 -14.66 4.51 -7.93
CA ARG A 86 -15.62 5.26 -7.11
C ARG A 86 -15.56 4.89 -5.64
N SER A 87 -14.87 3.81 -5.32
CA SER A 87 -14.71 3.31 -3.95
C SER A 87 -13.50 2.40 -3.81
N ALA A 88 -12.97 2.29 -2.58
CA ALA A 88 -11.93 1.33 -2.24
C ALA A 88 -12.36 -0.12 -2.50
N ARG A 89 -13.67 -0.43 -2.40
CA ARG A 89 -14.21 -1.75 -2.72
C ARG A 89 -14.03 -2.11 -4.20
N GLU A 90 -14.21 -1.15 -5.10
CA GLU A 90 -13.93 -1.34 -6.52
C GLU A 90 -12.44 -1.56 -6.77
N ALA A 91 -11.57 -0.77 -6.12
CA ALA A 91 -10.12 -0.93 -6.23
C ALA A 91 -9.67 -2.33 -5.78
N ILE A 92 -10.21 -2.85 -4.67
CA ILE A 92 -9.97 -4.22 -4.20
C ILE A 92 -10.37 -5.24 -5.28
N GLY A 93 -11.47 -5.03 -5.99
CA GLY A 93 -11.91 -5.88 -7.11
C GLY A 93 -10.91 -5.93 -8.26
N TYR A 94 -10.07 -4.91 -8.41
CA TYR A 94 -8.97 -4.85 -9.38
C TYR A 94 -7.61 -5.27 -8.78
N GLY A 95 -7.59 -5.75 -7.53
CA GLY A 95 -6.37 -6.16 -6.85
C GLY A 95 -5.52 -5.01 -6.31
N ILE A 96 -6.10 -3.82 -6.11
CA ILE A 96 -5.44 -2.66 -5.52
C ILE A 96 -5.90 -2.50 -4.07
N THR A 97 -4.97 -2.45 -3.13
CA THR A 97 -5.26 -2.26 -1.69
C THR A 97 -4.33 -1.22 -1.10
N MET A 98 -4.82 -0.47 -0.14
CA MET A 98 -4.05 0.51 0.59
C MET A 98 -4.00 0.14 2.08
N VAL A 99 -2.80 0.11 2.61
CA VAL A 99 -2.48 0.02 4.03
C VAL A 99 -2.23 1.43 4.53
N MET A 100 -3.17 1.96 5.30
CA MET A 100 -3.16 3.35 5.74
C MET A 100 -2.36 3.52 7.03
N GLN A 101 -1.90 4.74 7.29
CA GLN A 101 -1.24 5.14 8.52
C GLN A 101 -2.14 4.90 9.76
N GLU A 102 -3.42 5.27 9.67
CA GLU A 102 -4.43 4.89 10.66
C GLU A 102 -5.08 3.58 10.23
N THR A 103 -4.91 2.53 11.03
CA THR A 103 -5.42 1.20 10.70
C THR A 103 -6.94 1.17 10.64
N SER A 104 -7.48 0.49 9.62
CA SER A 104 -8.93 0.29 9.43
C SER A 104 -9.42 -0.97 10.14
N LEU A 105 -8.73 -1.39 11.20
CA LEU A 105 -9.03 -2.62 11.94
C LEU A 105 -10.14 -2.40 12.96
N ALA A 106 -10.99 -3.40 13.12
CA ALA A 106 -11.98 -3.46 14.18
C ALA A 106 -11.29 -3.90 15.49
N PRO A 107 -11.17 -3.01 16.51
CA PRO A 107 -10.32 -3.25 17.67
C PRO A 107 -10.78 -4.41 18.55
N ASP A 108 -12.10 -4.64 18.63
CA ASP A 108 -12.72 -5.67 19.47
C ASP A 108 -12.85 -7.04 18.79
N LEU A 109 -12.46 -7.13 17.51
CA LEU A 109 -12.41 -8.38 16.78
C LEU A 109 -11.00 -8.99 16.84
N SER A 110 -10.93 -10.31 16.70
CA SER A 110 -9.68 -11.06 16.63
C SER A 110 -8.89 -10.71 15.35
N VAL A 111 -7.61 -11.05 15.34
CA VAL A 111 -6.76 -10.99 14.14
C VAL A 111 -7.40 -11.74 12.98
N LEU A 112 -7.87 -12.97 13.21
CA LEU A 112 -8.50 -13.80 12.18
C LEU A 112 -9.73 -13.11 11.57
N GLU A 113 -10.59 -12.53 12.38
CA GLU A 113 -11.78 -11.83 11.93
C GLU A 113 -11.43 -10.56 11.15
N ASN A 114 -10.43 -9.81 11.58
CA ASN A 114 -9.97 -8.64 10.86
C ASN A 114 -9.39 -8.99 9.48
N VAL A 115 -8.57 -10.03 9.39
CA VAL A 115 -7.99 -10.49 8.11
C VAL A 115 -9.08 -10.84 7.10
N PHE A 116 -10.17 -11.46 7.53
CA PHE A 116 -11.27 -11.90 6.66
C PHE A 116 -12.55 -11.10 6.81
N LEU A 117 -12.49 -9.87 7.33
CA LEU A 117 -13.67 -9.03 7.60
C LEU A 117 -14.57 -8.85 6.36
N ALA A 118 -13.96 -8.73 5.19
CA ALA A 118 -14.69 -8.61 3.92
C ALA A 118 -15.45 -9.90 3.52
N GLU A 119 -15.03 -11.07 4.01
CA GLU A 119 -15.70 -12.34 3.78
C GLU A 119 -16.80 -12.60 4.82
N LEU A 120 -16.57 -12.18 6.08
CA LEU A 120 -17.55 -12.33 7.17
C LEU A 120 -18.86 -11.59 6.91
N GLY A 121 -18.83 -10.49 6.16
CA GLY A 121 -20.03 -9.73 5.76
C GLY A 121 -20.80 -10.31 4.57
N ARG A 122 -20.39 -11.45 4.01
CA ARG A 122 -21.08 -12.08 2.87
C ARG A 122 -22.04 -13.17 3.34
N PRO A 123 -23.23 -13.30 2.72
CA PRO A 123 -24.12 -14.42 3.01
C PRO A 123 -23.48 -15.75 2.59
N GLY A 124 -23.47 -16.73 3.50
CA GLY A 124 -22.94 -18.06 3.26
C GLY A 124 -22.44 -18.75 4.52
N ILE A 125 -22.16 -20.05 4.43
CA ILE A 125 -21.57 -20.80 5.55
C ILE A 125 -20.06 -20.61 5.52
N LEU A 126 -19.53 -19.80 6.46
CA LEU A 126 -18.10 -19.62 6.65
C LEU A 126 -17.57 -20.69 7.62
N SER A 127 -16.61 -21.47 7.17
CA SER A 127 -15.89 -22.39 8.03
C SER A 127 -14.73 -21.67 8.70
N TYR A 128 -14.85 -21.42 9.99
CA TYR A 128 -13.77 -20.81 10.81
C TYR A 128 -12.45 -21.58 10.71
N ARG A 129 -12.53 -22.93 10.63
CA ARG A 129 -11.37 -23.78 10.42
C ARG A 129 -10.67 -23.52 9.08
N ARG A 130 -11.44 -23.24 8.03
CA ARG A 130 -10.89 -22.92 6.70
C ARG A 130 -10.22 -21.53 6.71
N LEU A 131 -10.87 -20.54 7.35
CA LEU A 131 -10.29 -19.21 7.50
C LEU A 131 -8.99 -19.25 8.29
N LYS A 132 -8.96 -19.99 9.40
CA LYS A 132 -7.76 -20.15 10.23
C LYS A 132 -6.60 -20.73 9.42
N ARG A 133 -6.82 -21.82 8.67
CA ARG A 133 -5.78 -22.40 7.79
C ARG A 133 -5.27 -21.39 6.76
N ARG A 134 -6.16 -20.66 6.09
CA ARG A 134 -5.75 -19.62 5.13
C ARG A 134 -4.94 -18.49 5.79
N ALA A 135 -5.33 -18.07 6.99
CA ALA A 135 -4.57 -17.07 7.75
C ALA A 135 -3.17 -17.60 8.09
N GLU A 136 -3.09 -18.85 8.57
CA GLU A 136 -1.81 -19.50 8.87
C GLU A 136 -0.91 -19.56 7.63
N GLU A 137 -1.44 -19.93 6.46
CA GLU A 137 -0.71 -19.95 5.17
C GLU A 137 -0.21 -18.55 4.77
N ILE A 138 -1.00 -17.50 5.00
CA ILE A 138 -0.61 -16.10 4.77
C ILE A 138 0.53 -15.69 5.71
N LEU A 139 0.38 -15.98 7.01
CA LEU A 139 1.39 -15.65 8.01
C LEU A 139 2.70 -16.42 7.83
N ASP A 140 2.63 -17.68 7.39
CA ASP A 140 3.80 -18.49 7.04
C ASP A 140 4.58 -17.84 5.87
N ARG A 141 3.87 -17.40 4.81
CA ARG A 141 4.49 -16.67 3.68
C ARG A 141 5.16 -15.37 4.12
N LEU A 142 4.60 -14.68 5.11
CA LEU A 142 5.18 -13.46 5.67
C LEU A 142 6.30 -13.75 6.70
N GLY A 143 6.53 -15.02 7.09
CA GLY A 143 7.43 -15.39 8.17
C GLY A 143 6.99 -14.86 9.54
N GLN A 144 5.68 -14.67 9.75
CA GLN A 144 5.13 -13.98 10.94
C GLN A 144 4.14 -14.86 11.76
N ARG A 145 4.11 -16.16 11.52
CA ARG A 145 3.16 -17.06 12.18
C ARG A 145 3.25 -17.05 13.71
N GLU A 146 4.48 -17.00 14.25
CA GLU A 146 4.71 -16.99 15.69
C GLU A 146 4.51 -15.60 16.32
N THR A 147 4.60 -14.55 15.51
CA THR A 147 4.53 -13.15 15.95
C THR A 147 3.09 -12.66 16.11
N LEU A 148 2.15 -13.23 15.33
CA LEU A 148 0.77 -12.74 15.24
C LEU A 148 -0.25 -13.83 15.63
N PRO A 149 -0.68 -13.88 16.91
CA PRO A 149 -1.68 -14.86 17.36
C PRO A 149 -3.07 -14.54 16.78
N LEU A 150 -3.64 -15.49 16.04
CA LEU A 150 -4.89 -15.30 15.28
C LEU A 150 -6.12 -15.05 16.15
N ASP A 151 -6.14 -15.57 17.36
CA ASP A 151 -7.29 -15.49 18.29
C ASP A 151 -7.25 -14.22 19.17
N ARG A 152 -6.18 -13.41 19.07
CA ARG A 152 -6.00 -12.21 19.90
C ARG A 152 -6.80 -11.05 19.32
N GLU A 153 -7.47 -10.29 20.21
CA GLU A 153 -8.14 -9.05 19.82
C GLU A 153 -7.13 -7.98 19.37
N VAL A 154 -7.48 -7.27 18.30
CA VAL A 154 -6.57 -6.28 17.68
C VAL A 154 -6.21 -5.14 18.62
N ARG A 155 -7.10 -4.73 19.54
CA ARG A 155 -6.80 -3.68 20.54
C ARG A 155 -5.62 -4.02 21.45
N LEU A 156 -5.29 -5.31 21.62
CA LEU A 156 -4.19 -5.79 22.47
C LEU A 156 -2.85 -5.93 21.70
N LEU A 157 -2.84 -5.58 20.43
CA LEU A 157 -1.66 -5.67 19.57
C LEU A 157 -0.80 -4.41 19.62
N SER A 158 0.50 -4.56 19.43
CA SER A 158 1.42 -3.44 19.17
C SER A 158 1.10 -2.78 17.81
N ALA A 159 1.64 -1.57 17.58
CA ALA A 159 1.51 -0.88 16.30
C ALA A 159 2.04 -1.74 15.14
N ALA A 160 3.20 -2.37 15.30
CA ALA A 160 3.78 -3.27 14.31
C ALA A 160 2.91 -4.50 14.04
N GLN A 161 2.33 -5.10 15.08
CA GLN A 161 1.42 -6.23 14.90
C GLN A 161 0.14 -5.81 14.16
N ARG A 162 -0.43 -4.64 14.47
CA ARG A 162 -1.58 -4.11 13.70
C ARG A 162 -1.24 -3.89 12.23
N GLN A 163 -0.04 -3.37 11.95
CA GLN A 163 0.44 -3.23 10.57
C GLN A 163 0.50 -4.58 9.84
N LEU A 164 0.99 -5.63 10.51
CA LEU A 164 1.02 -6.99 9.95
C LEU A 164 -0.40 -7.54 9.69
N VAL A 165 -1.38 -7.21 10.52
CA VAL A 165 -2.79 -7.59 10.28
C VAL A 165 -3.32 -6.93 9.01
N GLU A 166 -3.05 -5.64 8.78
CA GLU A 166 -3.45 -4.94 7.54
C GLU A 166 -2.79 -5.57 6.29
N ILE A 167 -1.51 -5.95 6.39
CA ILE A 167 -0.81 -6.65 5.31
C ILE A 167 -1.45 -8.02 5.05
N ALA A 168 -1.71 -8.79 6.11
CA ALA A 168 -2.37 -10.09 5.98
C ALA A 168 -3.77 -9.97 5.37
N LYS A 169 -4.53 -8.93 5.73
CA LYS A 169 -5.82 -8.59 5.14
C LYS A 169 -5.71 -8.27 3.64
N ALA A 170 -4.70 -7.48 3.22
CA ALA A 170 -4.45 -7.20 1.81
C ALA A 170 -4.17 -8.49 1.02
N LEU A 171 -3.37 -9.41 1.58
CA LEU A 171 -3.10 -10.70 0.96
C LEU A 171 -4.34 -11.61 0.91
N ALA A 172 -5.17 -11.60 1.95
CA ALA A 172 -6.44 -12.35 1.96
C ALA A 172 -7.40 -11.87 0.87
N LEU A 173 -7.30 -10.59 0.44
CA LEU A 173 -8.04 -9.99 -0.66
C LEU A 173 -7.43 -10.27 -2.05
N ASN A 174 -6.32 -11.03 -2.13
CA ASN A 174 -5.56 -11.33 -3.35
C ASN A 174 -5.06 -10.05 -4.06
N SER A 175 -4.58 -9.08 -3.31
CA SER A 175 -4.07 -7.82 -3.85
C SER A 175 -2.78 -8.05 -4.64
N THR A 176 -2.68 -7.49 -5.84
CA THR A 176 -1.48 -7.50 -6.69
C THR A 176 -0.67 -6.22 -6.52
N LEU A 177 -1.34 -5.09 -6.25
CA LEU A 177 -0.75 -3.79 -5.94
C LEU A 177 -1.13 -3.40 -4.51
N ILE A 178 -0.13 -3.23 -3.65
CA ILE A 178 -0.32 -2.82 -2.26
C ILE A 178 0.37 -1.48 -2.04
N ILE A 179 -0.40 -0.48 -1.61
CA ILE A 179 0.09 0.87 -1.33
C ILE A 179 0.23 1.01 0.19
N PHE A 180 1.40 1.40 0.65
CA PHE A 180 1.70 1.68 2.06
C PHE A 180 1.81 3.19 2.26
N ASP A 181 0.89 3.79 3.02
CA ASP A 181 0.89 5.24 3.31
C ASP A 181 1.51 5.48 4.70
N GLU A 182 2.74 5.98 4.71
CA GLU A 182 3.56 6.24 5.90
C GLU A 182 3.58 5.10 6.94
N PRO A 183 3.87 3.85 6.54
CA PRO A 183 3.69 2.69 7.40
C PRO A 183 4.70 2.62 8.56
N THR A 184 5.74 3.45 8.56
CA THR A 184 6.82 3.49 9.56
C THR A 184 6.62 4.56 10.63
N ALA A 185 5.62 5.44 10.49
CA ALA A 185 5.45 6.63 11.33
C ALA A 185 5.34 6.34 12.84
N SER A 186 4.77 5.17 13.21
CA SER A 186 4.55 4.76 14.60
C SER A 186 5.42 3.58 15.04
N LEU A 187 6.42 3.19 14.24
CA LEU A 187 7.26 2.02 14.48
C LEU A 187 8.63 2.39 15.06
N SER A 188 9.12 1.54 15.94
CA SER A 188 10.53 1.60 16.41
C SER A 188 11.49 1.10 15.32
N PRO A 189 12.79 1.46 15.37
CA PRO A 189 13.76 1.03 14.35
C PRO A 189 13.79 -0.50 14.11
N PRO A 190 13.74 -1.39 15.12
CA PRO A 190 13.67 -2.82 14.86
C PRO A 190 12.36 -3.27 14.19
N GLU A 191 11.26 -2.57 14.43
CA GLU A 191 9.96 -2.87 13.79
C GLU A 191 9.95 -2.42 12.32
N VAL A 192 10.60 -1.29 12.02
CA VAL A 192 10.82 -0.83 10.64
C VAL A 192 11.60 -1.86 9.83
N GLU A 193 12.68 -2.41 10.38
CA GLU A 193 13.45 -3.48 9.74
C GLU A 193 12.59 -4.71 9.41
N ARG A 194 11.76 -5.13 10.35
CA ARG A 194 10.84 -6.26 10.13
C ARG A 194 9.82 -5.96 9.05
N LEU A 195 9.29 -4.75 8.99
CA LEU A 195 8.37 -4.32 7.94
C LEU A 195 9.04 -4.43 6.56
N PHE A 196 10.26 -3.95 6.42
CA PHE A 196 11.01 -4.04 5.16
C PHE A 196 11.32 -5.48 4.75
N GLN A 197 11.62 -6.37 5.71
CA GLN A 197 11.74 -7.81 5.43
C GLN A 197 10.45 -8.40 4.86
N VAL A 198 9.30 -8.02 5.44
CA VAL A 198 7.98 -8.42 4.94
C VAL A 198 7.75 -7.87 3.53
N MET A 199 8.06 -6.61 3.26
CA MET A 199 7.92 -6.01 1.93
C MET A 199 8.83 -6.70 0.90
N THR A 200 10.06 -7.05 1.28
CA THR A 200 10.96 -7.84 0.43
C THR A 200 10.37 -9.21 0.09
N THR A 201 9.79 -9.88 1.06
CA THR A 201 9.10 -11.16 0.86
C THR A 201 7.90 -11.03 -0.09
N LEU A 202 7.11 -9.97 0.05
CA LEU A 202 5.99 -9.66 -0.84
C LEU A 202 6.45 -9.42 -2.28
N LYS A 203 7.50 -8.61 -2.47
CA LYS A 203 8.12 -8.37 -3.79
C LYS A 203 8.58 -9.69 -4.42
N GLN A 204 9.29 -10.53 -3.68
CA GLN A 204 9.77 -11.84 -4.16
C GLN A 204 8.62 -12.79 -4.52
N SER A 205 7.45 -12.61 -3.90
CA SER A 205 6.22 -13.35 -4.20
C SER A 205 5.43 -12.75 -5.39
N GLY A 206 5.98 -11.74 -6.09
CA GLY A 206 5.41 -11.13 -7.28
C GLY A 206 4.42 -9.99 -7.03
N HIS A 207 4.29 -9.51 -5.79
CA HIS A 207 3.47 -8.33 -5.50
C HIS A 207 4.18 -7.04 -5.92
N THR A 208 3.40 -6.07 -6.38
CA THR A 208 3.85 -4.70 -6.66
C THR A 208 3.53 -3.84 -5.46
N LEU A 209 4.50 -3.05 -5.00
CA LEU A 209 4.36 -2.26 -3.78
C LEU A 209 4.62 -0.79 -4.08
N VAL A 210 3.83 0.10 -3.49
CA VAL A 210 4.11 1.54 -3.41
C VAL A 210 4.33 1.89 -1.94
N PHE A 211 5.44 2.52 -1.64
CA PHE A 211 5.83 2.93 -0.30
C PHE A 211 5.89 4.45 -0.23
N VAL A 212 4.91 5.05 0.46
CA VAL A 212 4.84 6.50 0.66
C VAL A 212 5.56 6.86 1.95
N SER A 213 6.55 7.73 1.87
CA SER A 213 7.28 8.24 3.02
C SER A 213 7.73 9.68 2.80
N HIS A 214 7.94 10.41 3.88
CA HIS A 214 8.64 11.69 3.86
C HIS A 214 10.12 11.54 4.29
N ARG A 215 10.58 10.32 4.55
CA ARG A 215 11.94 9.99 5.02
C ARG A 215 12.75 9.36 3.88
N LEU A 216 13.61 10.16 3.26
CA LEU A 216 14.47 9.71 2.16
C LEU A 216 15.36 8.52 2.56
N GLU A 217 15.86 8.50 3.80
CA GLU A 217 16.76 7.45 4.32
C GLU A 217 16.12 6.04 4.26
N GLU A 218 14.82 5.94 4.48
CA GLU A 218 14.09 4.67 4.43
C GLU A 218 14.06 4.07 3.02
N VAL A 219 13.88 4.92 2.01
CA VAL A 219 13.77 4.51 0.60
C VAL A 219 15.14 4.20 0.00
N VAL A 220 16.14 5.02 0.29
CA VAL A 220 17.52 4.83 -0.21
C VAL A 220 18.15 3.57 0.38
N ARG A 221 17.92 3.30 1.67
CA ARG A 221 18.44 2.13 2.36
C ARG A 221 18.00 0.81 1.72
N GLU A 222 16.75 0.73 1.31
CA GLU A 222 16.15 -0.47 0.72
C GLU A 222 16.31 -0.54 -0.80
N ARG A 223 16.97 0.42 -1.44
CA ARG A 223 17.15 0.51 -2.90
C ARG A 223 15.81 0.43 -3.65
N PHE A 224 14.78 1.07 -3.09
CA PHE A 224 13.52 1.22 -3.81
C PHE A 224 13.72 2.11 -5.04
N SER A 225 13.00 1.81 -6.12
CA SER A 225 12.92 2.74 -7.24
C SER A 225 12.20 4.01 -6.77
N CYS A 226 12.81 5.18 -6.98
CA CYS A 226 12.21 6.47 -6.63
C CYS A 226 11.75 7.19 -7.88
N GLU A 227 10.58 7.83 -7.85
CA GLU A 227 10.27 8.93 -8.77
C GLU A 227 10.59 10.26 -8.08
N PRO A 228 11.35 11.14 -8.75
CA PRO A 228 11.55 12.49 -8.29
C PRO A 228 10.23 13.29 -8.39
N GLU A 229 10.10 14.28 -7.51
CA GLU A 229 8.95 15.15 -7.33
C GLU A 229 8.39 15.71 -8.65
N ASN A 230 7.30 15.15 -9.16
CA ASN A 230 6.40 15.75 -10.15
C ASN A 230 4.93 15.65 -9.66
N ILE A 231 4.72 15.95 -8.35
CA ILE A 231 3.37 15.98 -7.76
C ILE A 231 2.91 17.42 -7.60
#